data_94b0584802f6944c9f6fc891651b209c
#
_entry.id   94b0584802f6944c9f6fc891651b209c
#
_cell.length_a   1.000
_cell.length_b   1.000
_cell.length_c   1.000
_cell.angle_alpha   90.00
_cell.angle_beta   90.00
_cell.angle_gamma   90.00
#
_symmetry.space_group_name_H-M   'P 1'
#
loop_
_entity.id
_entity.type
_entity.pdbx_description
1 polymer ?
#
loop_
_entity_poly.entity_id
_entity_poly.type
_entity_poly.pdbx_seq_one_letter_code
_entity_poly.pdbx_strand_id
1 'polypeptide(L)'
;MLGFSYVKSAAAILCVGCLAHCLAFAGPPVASLGHTRLQGAWTSSESAVFRGIPYAQPPLGPLRWKPPQPIALQPGVRPAIQPAPSCLQAFVGWNRADEDRGSEDCLYLEIRTPRVSRKARLPVLVWIHGGANWGGSGGWVTDSGLADRGIVVVTVQYRLGVLGFLSHPQLTHESPHRASGNYGLMDQIAALEWVKRNIAAFGGDPASVTVAGHSAGGQDLGLLLLSPRARGLFTRAIQQSGTAGFGLPPRTLAENEKLGATFAAILGVPQDDMQIETLRAVEARKLLDAQMLLESPSLADNSFIFLQAVMDGWVVTGPPAELLRTGKSAPVPLMIGNAAQELLLYGGDSAARRAVARIFGPSMDQALSLYGLRDGTQPPDDPILGSTAMQVAADDTFRCPAEFTAAAHAAAGQPVWRFQMERAAPGQARIDHGSELTFIFDNRPLNIAVDGVRPLLQSYWVNFIQHGDPNGPGLPQWPAYGGKRAYLAFTQSGPEARTALRAPICALLQRP
;
A
#
# COMPACT_ATOMS: atom_id res chain seq x y z
N MET A 1 -80.72 -48.40 -27.53
CA MET A 1 -79.49 -49.18 -27.73
C MET A 1 -78.45 -48.14 -28.15
N LEU A 2 -77.60 -47.77 -27.26
CA LEU A 2 -76.66 -46.64 -27.43
C LEU A 2 -75.28 -47.23 -27.72
N GLY A 3 -74.69 -46.91 -28.92
CA GLY A 3 -73.36 -47.33 -29.32
C GLY A 3 -72.33 -46.31 -28.85
N PHE A 4 -71.31 -46.70 -28.07
CA PHE A 4 -70.18 -45.89 -27.68
C PHE A 4 -69.05 -46.02 -28.70
N SER A 5 -68.67 -44.94 -29.36
CA SER A 5 -67.50 -44.81 -30.20
C SER A 5 -66.29 -44.45 -29.34
N TYR A 6 -65.22 -45.21 -29.37
CA TYR A 6 -63.91 -44.93 -28.77
C TYR A 6 -63.11 -44.06 -29.72
N VAL A 7 -62.81 -42.84 -29.23
CA VAL A 7 -61.81 -41.95 -29.85
C VAL A 7 -60.45 -42.28 -29.24
N LYS A 8 -59.49 -42.73 -30.05
CA LYS A 8 -58.09 -42.89 -29.67
C LYS A 8 -57.38 -41.57 -29.77
N SER A 9 -57.05 -40.99 -28.63
CA SER A 9 -56.16 -39.83 -28.53
C SER A 9 -54.70 -40.31 -28.52
N ALA A 10 -53.94 -39.94 -29.55
CA ALA A 10 -52.46 -40.12 -29.57
C ALA A 10 -51.83 -38.99 -28.76
N ALA A 11 -51.24 -39.35 -27.64
CA ALA A 11 -50.41 -38.41 -26.85
C ALA A 11 -49.02 -38.29 -27.52
N ALA A 12 -48.73 -37.13 -28.07
CA ALA A 12 -47.41 -36.77 -28.54
C ALA A 12 -46.53 -36.42 -27.32
N ILE A 13 -45.56 -37.27 -27.00
CA ILE A 13 -44.54 -37.00 -25.99
C ILE A 13 -43.53 -36.03 -26.60
N LEU A 14 -43.61 -34.73 -26.22
CA LEU A 14 -42.53 -33.79 -26.48
C LEU A 14 -41.36 -34.10 -25.55
N CYS A 15 -40.29 -34.72 -26.06
CA CYS A 15 -39.00 -34.74 -25.41
C CYS A 15 -38.39 -33.35 -25.42
N VAL A 16 -38.57 -32.62 -24.35
CA VAL A 16 -37.78 -31.41 -24.07
C VAL A 16 -36.37 -31.86 -23.71
N GLY A 17 -35.49 -31.84 -24.73
CA GLY A 17 -34.07 -32.06 -24.51
C GLY A 17 -33.51 -30.93 -23.61
N CYS A 18 -33.30 -31.22 -22.34
CA CYS A 18 -32.41 -30.42 -21.50
C CYS A 18 -31.03 -30.46 -22.11
N LEU A 19 -30.67 -29.43 -22.89
CA LEU A 19 -29.29 -29.07 -23.17
C LEU A 19 -28.67 -28.60 -21.84
N ALA A 20 -28.24 -29.56 -21.03
CA ALA A 20 -27.27 -29.31 -19.99
C ALA A 20 -26.02 -28.76 -20.69
N HIS A 21 -25.81 -27.45 -20.64
CA HIS A 21 -24.52 -26.88 -20.96
C HIS A 21 -23.53 -27.45 -19.93
N CYS A 22 -22.88 -28.57 -20.30
CA CYS A 22 -21.64 -28.97 -19.67
C CYS A 22 -20.65 -27.81 -19.94
N LEU A 23 -20.53 -26.87 -19.01
CA LEU A 23 -19.34 -26.05 -18.90
C LEU A 23 -18.19 -27.04 -18.73
N ALA A 24 -17.55 -27.39 -19.87
CA ALA A 24 -16.28 -28.07 -19.81
C ALA A 24 -15.35 -27.17 -18.98
N PHE A 25 -15.12 -27.56 -17.74
CA PHE A 25 -14.12 -26.89 -16.93
C PHE A 25 -12.82 -26.98 -17.71
N ALA A 26 -12.41 -25.85 -18.30
CA ALA A 26 -11.06 -25.73 -18.79
C ALA A 26 -10.15 -26.15 -17.63
N GLY A 27 -9.10 -26.93 -17.91
CA GLY A 27 -8.15 -27.33 -16.88
C GLY A 27 -7.66 -26.11 -16.08
N PRO A 28 -6.95 -26.33 -14.99
CA PRO A 28 -6.48 -25.24 -14.13
C PRO A 28 -5.71 -24.20 -14.95
N PRO A 29 -5.79 -22.89 -14.61
CA PRO A 29 -5.08 -21.85 -15.33
C PRO A 29 -3.57 -22.04 -15.17
N VAL A 30 -2.81 -21.89 -16.26
CA VAL A 30 -1.36 -22.11 -16.28
C VAL A 30 -0.65 -20.88 -16.84
N ALA A 31 0.29 -20.31 -16.06
CA ALA A 31 1.21 -19.28 -16.50
C ALA A 31 2.62 -19.87 -16.70
N SER A 32 3.26 -19.55 -17.83
CA SER A 32 4.58 -20.11 -18.18
C SER A 32 5.70 -19.08 -18.00
N LEU A 33 6.64 -19.40 -17.12
CA LEU A 33 7.85 -18.62 -16.79
C LEU A 33 9.09 -19.43 -17.25
N GLY A 34 9.48 -19.26 -18.50
CA GLY A 34 10.54 -20.09 -19.09
C GLY A 34 10.18 -21.58 -19.06
N HIS A 35 10.97 -22.38 -18.38
CA HIS A 35 10.77 -23.82 -18.22
C HIS A 35 9.83 -24.20 -17.05
N THR A 36 9.41 -23.23 -16.24
CA THR A 36 8.48 -23.45 -15.12
C THR A 36 7.05 -23.07 -15.55
N ARG A 37 6.09 -23.92 -15.22
CA ARG A 37 4.67 -23.68 -15.41
C ARG A 37 3.99 -23.57 -14.05
N LEU A 38 3.48 -22.38 -13.72
CA LEU A 38 2.72 -22.16 -12.51
C LEU A 38 1.26 -22.53 -12.75
N GLN A 39 0.75 -23.42 -11.94
CA GLN A 39 -0.65 -23.86 -12.00
C GLN A 39 -1.45 -23.16 -10.90
N GLY A 40 -2.33 -22.26 -11.29
CA GLY A 40 -3.23 -21.53 -10.41
C GLY A 40 -4.59 -22.21 -10.21
N ALA A 41 -5.53 -21.43 -9.69
CA ALA A 41 -6.94 -21.84 -9.53
C ALA A 41 -7.88 -20.83 -10.20
N TRP A 42 -9.05 -21.29 -10.65
CA TRP A 42 -10.13 -20.40 -11.07
C TRP A 42 -10.90 -19.90 -9.85
N THR A 43 -11.31 -18.64 -9.85
CA THR A 43 -12.24 -18.08 -8.89
C THR A 43 -13.67 -18.27 -9.36
N SER A 44 -14.67 -17.98 -8.50
CA SER A 44 -16.09 -18.01 -8.86
C SER A 44 -16.49 -17.00 -9.95
N SER A 45 -15.69 -15.95 -10.16
CA SER A 45 -15.88 -14.94 -11.21
C SER A 45 -15.10 -15.24 -12.50
N GLU A 46 -14.61 -16.47 -12.67
CA GLU A 46 -13.81 -16.90 -13.81
C GLU A 46 -12.44 -16.20 -13.96
N SER A 47 -12.03 -15.44 -12.97
CA SER A 47 -10.65 -14.93 -12.88
C SER A 47 -9.71 -16.03 -12.42
N ALA A 48 -8.47 -16.02 -12.89
CA ALA A 48 -7.42 -16.91 -12.41
C ALA A 48 -6.67 -16.28 -11.24
N VAL A 49 -6.39 -17.07 -10.20
CA VAL A 49 -5.54 -16.67 -9.08
C VAL A 49 -4.31 -17.56 -8.99
N PHE A 50 -3.15 -16.93 -8.79
CA PHE A 50 -1.87 -17.59 -8.55
C PHE A 50 -1.30 -17.04 -7.24
N ARG A 51 -0.97 -17.94 -6.30
CA ARG A 51 -0.54 -17.60 -4.94
C ARG A 51 0.82 -18.19 -4.62
N GLY A 52 1.53 -17.59 -3.67
CA GLY A 52 2.81 -18.09 -3.19
C GLY A 52 3.88 -18.15 -4.28
N ILE A 53 3.98 -17.12 -5.12
CA ILE A 53 4.99 -17.04 -6.17
C ILE A 53 6.23 -16.33 -5.60
N PRO A 54 7.38 -17.02 -5.42
CA PRO A 54 8.57 -16.37 -4.91
C PRO A 54 9.16 -15.42 -5.96
N TYR A 55 9.50 -14.20 -5.56
CA TYR A 55 10.18 -13.22 -6.42
C TYR A 55 11.67 -13.09 -6.08
N ALA A 56 12.09 -13.58 -4.91
CA ALA A 56 13.46 -13.60 -4.44
C ALA A 56 13.73 -14.87 -3.63
N GLN A 57 15.00 -15.15 -3.34
CA GLN A 57 15.39 -16.22 -2.42
C GLN A 57 14.92 -15.91 -1.00
N PRO A 58 14.59 -16.93 -0.17
CA PRO A 58 14.27 -16.75 1.23
C PRO A 58 15.40 -15.99 1.97
N PRO A 59 15.11 -14.90 2.68
CA PRO A 59 16.12 -14.07 3.33
C PRO A 59 16.53 -14.66 4.71
N LEU A 60 16.95 -15.91 4.72
CA LEU A 60 17.26 -16.70 5.91
C LEU A 60 18.76 -16.78 6.20
N GLY A 61 19.14 -16.92 7.45
CA GLY A 61 20.52 -17.16 7.87
C GLY A 61 21.50 -16.14 7.28
N PRO A 62 22.46 -16.54 6.43
CA PRO A 62 23.41 -15.63 5.82
C PRO A 62 22.80 -14.56 4.92
N LEU A 63 21.55 -14.74 4.45
CA LEU A 63 20.81 -13.77 3.64
C LEU A 63 19.98 -12.80 4.48
N ARG A 64 19.85 -13.00 5.79
CA ARG A 64 19.20 -12.04 6.68
C ARG A 64 19.97 -10.72 6.65
N TRP A 65 19.24 -9.59 6.49
CA TRP A 65 19.79 -8.24 6.31
C TRP A 65 20.75 -8.12 5.10
N LYS A 66 20.41 -8.81 4.02
CA LYS A 66 21.01 -8.59 2.69
C LYS A 66 19.97 -8.15 1.68
N PRO A 67 20.36 -7.46 0.61
CA PRO A 67 19.47 -7.20 -0.53
C PRO A 67 18.84 -8.51 -1.02
N PRO A 68 17.58 -8.50 -1.49
CA PRO A 68 16.92 -9.69 -2.02
C PRO A 68 17.73 -10.27 -3.18
N GLN A 69 17.91 -11.60 -3.15
CA GLN A 69 18.67 -12.31 -4.17
C GLN A 69 17.72 -12.93 -5.21
N PRO A 70 18.09 -12.90 -6.50
CA PRO A 70 17.29 -13.54 -7.53
C PRO A 70 17.06 -15.02 -7.23
N ILE A 71 15.85 -15.51 -7.53
CA ILE A 71 15.53 -16.94 -7.43
C ILE A 71 15.31 -17.54 -8.81
N ALA A 72 15.91 -18.71 -9.04
CA ALA A 72 15.62 -19.53 -10.21
C ALA A 72 14.55 -20.56 -9.85
N LEU A 73 13.41 -20.49 -10.53
CA LEU A 73 12.34 -21.47 -10.36
C LEU A 73 12.75 -22.79 -11.05
N GLN A 74 12.51 -23.90 -10.37
CA GLN A 74 12.80 -25.23 -10.93
C GLN A 74 11.91 -25.50 -12.14
N PRO A 75 12.45 -26.15 -13.21
CA PRO A 75 11.65 -26.58 -14.36
C PRO A 75 10.51 -27.51 -13.96
N GLY A 76 9.43 -27.49 -14.74
CA GLY A 76 8.27 -28.36 -14.52
C GLY A 76 7.00 -27.62 -14.13
N VAL A 77 6.01 -28.36 -13.62
CA VAL A 77 4.74 -27.80 -13.14
C VAL A 77 4.82 -27.59 -11.63
N ARG A 78 4.52 -26.37 -11.19
CA ARG A 78 4.47 -26.01 -9.77
C ARG A 78 3.07 -25.50 -9.43
N PRO A 79 2.41 -26.08 -8.41
CA PRO A 79 1.18 -25.51 -7.86
C PRO A 79 1.44 -24.11 -7.31
N ALA A 80 0.58 -23.16 -7.63
CA ALA A 80 0.58 -21.78 -7.15
C ALA A 80 -0.81 -21.43 -6.62
N ILE A 81 -1.28 -22.18 -5.63
CA ILE A 81 -2.63 -22.10 -5.06
C ILE A 81 -2.64 -21.85 -3.56
N GLN A 82 -1.50 -22.01 -2.89
CA GLN A 82 -1.40 -21.76 -1.45
C GLN A 82 -1.09 -20.27 -1.20
N PRO A 83 -1.82 -19.61 -0.29
CA PRO A 83 -1.50 -18.23 0.08
C PRO A 83 -0.05 -18.07 0.52
N ALA A 84 0.55 -16.94 0.15
CA ALA A 84 1.86 -16.58 0.67
C ALA A 84 1.83 -16.41 2.19
N PRO A 85 2.87 -16.83 2.93
CA PRO A 85 3.00 -16.45 4.32
C PRO A 85 3.14 -14.93 4.42
N SER A 86 2.63 -14.34 5.51
CA SER A 86 2.95 -12.97 5.88
C SER A 86 4.44 -12.89 6.25
N CYS A 87 5.08 -11.75 6.04
CA CYS A 87 6.43 -11.57 6.59
C CYS A 87 6.37 -11.57 8.12
N LEU A 88 7.39 -12.16 8.73
CA LEU A 88 7.44 -12.34 10.17
C LEU A 88 7.32 -11.00 10.89
N GLN A 89 6.39 -10.89 11.83
CA GLN A 89 5.99 -9.66 12.48
C GLN A 89 5.55 -9.91 13.92
N ALA A 90 5.70 -8.91 14.80
CA ALA A 90 5.15 -8.97 16.15
C ALA A 90 3.65 -8.61 16.13
N PHE A 91 2.93 -9.04 17.15
CA PHE A 91 1.56 -8.58 17.36
C PHE A 91 1.52 -7.12 17.81
N VAL A 92 0.79 -6.30 17.08
CA VAL A 92 0.66 -4.85 17.34
C VAL A 92 -0.82 -4.43 17.55
N GLY A 93 -1.65 -5.35 18.02
CA GLY A 93 -3.04 -5.11 18.44
C GLY A 93 -4.09 -5.41 17.37
N TRP A 94 -3.76 -5.40 16.08
CA TRP A 94 -4.72 -5.59 14.98
C TRP A 94 -4.32 -6.69 13.97
N ASN A 95 -3.08 -7.14 13.95
CA ASN A 95 -2.49 -8.00 12.91
C ASN A 95 -2.39 -9.49 13.30
N ARG A 96 -3.24 -10.00 14.21
CA ARG A 96 -3.15 -11.39 14.73
C ARG A 96 -3.10 -12.43 13.61
N ALA A 97 -3.98 -12.34 12.64
CA ALA A 97 -4.04 -13.31 11.55
C ALA A 97 -2.76 -13.32 10.68
N ASP A 98 -2.07 -12.18 10.58
CA ASP A 98 -0.81 -12.07 9.84
C ASP A 98 0.37 -12.53 10.70
N GLU A 99 0.36 -12.24 12.00
CA GLU A 99 1.36 -12.76 12.94
C GLU A 99 1.35 -14.28 12.99
N ASP A 100 0.17 -14.90 13.09
CA ASP A 100 0.01 -16.35 13.17
C ASP A 100 0.56 -17.09 11.92
N ARG A 101 0.56 -16.43 10.77
CA ARG A 101 1.09 -16.94 9.49
C ARG A 101 2.47 -16.41 9.15
N GLY A 102 3.11 -15.70 10.09
CA GLY A 102 4.37 -15.02 9.86
C GLY A 102 5.54 -15.99 9.61
N SER A 103 6.35 -15.69 8.60
CA SER A 103 7.57 -16.42 8.25
C SER A 103 8.67 -15.45 7.81
N GLU A 104 9.93 -15.77 8.08
CA GLU A 104 11.04 -15.06 7.43
C GLU A 104 11.13 -15.41 5.93
N ASP A 105 10.75 -16.65 5.54
CA ASP A 105 10.57 -17.03 4.14
C ASP A 105 9.24 -16.45 3.64
N CYS A 106 9.25 -15.19 3.25
CA CYS A 106 8.05 -14.43 2.91
C CYS A 106 8.15 -13.62 1.61
N LEU A 107 9.23 -13.67 0.89
CA LEU A 107 9.43 -12.86 -0.32
C LEU A 107 8.62 -13.42 -1.50
N TYR A 108 7.31 -13.35 -1.36
CA TYR A 108 6.34 -13.86 -2.31
C TYR A 108 5.40 -12.77 -2.81
N LEU A 109 4.82 -13.02 -3.97
CA LEU A 109 3.70 -12.24 -4.51
C LEU A 109 2.52 -13.17 -4.85
N GLU A 110 1.34 -12.57 -4.95
CA GLU A 110 0.13 -13.22 -5.46
C GLU A 110 -0.41 -12.43 -6.64
N ILE A 111 -1.04 -13.12 -7.57
CA ILE A 111 -1.58 -12.51 -8.80
C ILE A 111 -3.00 -12.99 -9.01
N ARG A 112 -3.93 -12.05 -9.22
CA ARG A 112 -5.26 -12.34 -9.77
C ARG A 112 -5.40 -11.67 -11.13
N THR A 113 -5.87 -12.41 -12.11
CA THR A 113 -5.99 -11.95 -13.49
C THR A 113 -7.28 -12.45 -14.15
N PRO A 114 -7.99 -11.61 -14.91
CA PRO A 114 -9.16 -12.06 -15.67
C PRO A 114 -8.79 -12.89 -16.90
N ARG A 115 -7.53 -12.86 -17.34
CA ARG A 115 -7.11 -13.60 -18.54
C ARG A 115 -5.64 -13.99 -18.53
N VAL A 116 -5.36 -15.28 -18.48
CA VAL A 116 -4.00 -15.83 -18.57
C VAL A 116 -3.61 -15.95 -20.05
N SER A 117 -3.11 -14.86 -20.63
CA SER A 117 -2.65 -14.84 -22.03
C SER A 117 -1.66 -13.72 -22.26
N ARG A 118 -0.48 -14.01 -22.78
CA ARG A 118 0.53 -13.00 -23.14
C ARG A 118 0.02 -11.93 -24.12
N LYS A 119 -1.03 -12.24 -24.89
CA LYS A 119 -1.66 -11.32 -25.84
C LYS A 119 -2.68 -10.37 -25.19
N ALA A 120 -3.08 -10.62 -23.96
CA ALA A 120 -4.13 -9.84 -23.30
C ALA A 120 -3.69 -8.39 -22.99
N ARG A 121 -2.44 -8.19 -22.57
CA ARG A 121 -1.83 -6.86 -22.30
C ARG A 121 -2.71 -5.98 -21.41
N LEU A 122 -3.20 -6.56 -20.32
CA LEU A 122 -4.06 -5.88 -19.36
C LEU A 122 -3.25 -4.92 -18.47
N PRO A 123 -3.82 -3.78 -18.05
CA PRO A 123 -3.17 -2.92 -17.06
C PRO A 123 -2.94 -3.68 -15.74
N VAL A 124 -1.86 -3.36 -15.08
CA VAL A 124 -1.41 -4.03 -13.85
C VAL A 124 -1.49 -3.08 -12.68
N LEU A 125 -2.07 -3.53 -11.57
CA LEU A 125 -2.00 -2.89 -10.27
C LEU A 125 -1.04 -3.71 -9.38
N VAL A 126 -0.01 -3.08 -8.86
CA VAL A 126 0.84 -3.65 -7.80
C VAL A 126 0.50 -2.96 -6.49
N TRP A 127 0.10 -3.74 -5.50
CA TRP A 127 -0.31 -3.27 -4.19
C TRP A 127 0.80 -3.46 -3.15
N ILE A 128 1.18 -2.36 -2.48
CA ILE A 128 2.08 -2.33 -1.33
C ILE A 128 1.23 -2.09 -0.08
N HIS A 129 1.19 -3.07 0.82
CA HIS A 129 0.36 -2.97 2.03
C HIS A 129 0.95 -1.98 3.05
N GLY A 130 0.08 -1.44 3.90
CA GLY A 130 0.46 -0.62 5.05
C GLY A 130 0.78 -1.45 6.28
N GLY A 131 0.77 -0.78 7.43
CA GLY A 131 1.04 -1.39 8.74
C GLY A 131 2.32 -0.89 9.38
N ALA A 132 2.66 0.39 9.15
CA ALA A 132 3.81 1.09 9.73
C ALA A 132 5.17 0.41 9.47
N ASN A 133 5.28 -0.42 8.43
CA ASN A 133 6.43 -1.30 8.17
C ASN A 133 6.74 -2.29 9.32
N TRP A 134 5.81 -2.49 10.24
CA TRP A 134 5.90 -3.40 11.37
C TRP A 134 5.03 -4.63 11.23
N GLY A 135 3.91 -4.52 10.54
CA GLY A 135 2.93 -5.58 10.37
C GLY A 135 2.12 -5.43 9.10
N GLY A 136 1.23 -6.38 8.87
CA GLY A 136 0.34 -6.42 7.73
C GLY A 136 0.71 -7.43 6.67
N SER A 137 -0.16 -7.55 5.67
CA SER A 137 0.01 -8.38 4.47
C SER A 137 -0.85 -7.87 3.32
N GLY A 138 -0.49 -8.24 2.10
CA GLY A 138 -1.21 -7.83 0.89
C GLY A 138 -2.30 -8.81 0.43
N GLY A 139 -2.34 -10.04 0.95
CA GLY A 139 -3.12 -11.15 0.39
C GLY A 139 -4.62 -10.91 0.23
N TRP A 140 -5.23 -10.14 1.13
CA TRP A 140 -6.65 -9.80 1.08
C TRP A 140 -7.05 -8.96 -0.15
N VAL A 141 -6.13 -8.17 -0.70
CA VAL A 141 -6.36 -7.40 -1.93
C VAL A 141 -6.39 -8.30 -3.17
N THR A 142 -5.68 -9.42 -3.15
CA THR A 142 -5.75 -10.43 -4.21
C THR A 142 -7.17 -10.93 -4.41
N ASP A 143 -7.95 -11.02 -3.34
CA ASP A 143 -9.35 -11.49 -3.38
C ASP A 143 -10.34 -10.40 -3.77
N SER A 144 -9.90 -9.16 -4.02
CA SER A 144 -10.77 -8.05 -4.42
C SER A 144 -11.36 -8.24 -5.82
N GLY A 145 -12.52 -7.60 -6.06
CA GLY A 145 -13.20 -7.62 -7.37
C GLY A 145 -12.53 -6.77 -8.46
N LEU A 146 -11.39 -6.13 -8.21
CA LEU A 146 -10.72 -5.28 -9.22
C LEU A 146 -10.26 -6.05 -10.45
N ALA A 147 -9.84 -7.31 -10.30
CA ALA A 147 -9.46 -8.14 -11.44
C ALA A 147 -10.62 -8.33 -12.42
N ASP A 148 -11.86 -8.42 -11.91
CA ASP A 148 -13.07 -8.57 -12.73
C ASP A 148 -13.40 -7.30 -13.54
N ARG A 149 -12.70 -6.19 -13.23
CA ARG A 149 -12.73 -4.92 -13.97
C ARG A 149 -11.66 -4.82 -15.06
N GLY A 150 -11.05 -5.94 -15.45
CA GLY A 150 -10.06 -6.00 -16.53
C GLY A 150 -8.64 -5.59 -16.11
N ILE A 151 -8.29 -5.74 -14.84
CA ILE A 151 -6.99 -5.37 -14.28
C ILE A 151 -6.28 -6.63 -13.74
N VAL A 152 -4.99 -6.76 -13.99
CA VAL A 152 -4.15 -7.75 -13.28
C VAL A 152 -3.76 -7.16 -11.93
N VAL A 153 -4.18 -7.79 -10.85
CA VAL A 153 -3.86 -7.37 -9.47
C VAL A 153 -2.70 -8.21 -8.96
N VAL A 154 -1.66 -7.54 -8.49
CA VAL A 154 -0.48 -8.14 -7.88
C VAL A 154 -0.35 -7.62 -6.46
N THR A 155 -0.20 -8.49 -5.47
CA THR A 155 0.10 -8.12 -4.09
C THR A 155 1.48 -8.63 -3.72
N VAL A 156 2.21 -7.84 -2.93
CA VAL A 156 3.60 -8.09 -2.59
C VAL A 156 3.75 -8.20 -1.08
N GLN A 157 4.45 -9.24 -0.62
CA GLN A 157 4.98 -9.32 0.73
C GLN A 157 6.42 -8.79 0.74
N TYR A 158 6.81 -8.08 1.77
CA TYR A 158 8.14 -7.51 1.94
C TYR A 158 8.55 -7.53 3.42
N ARG A 159 9.85 -7.60 3.70
CA ARG A 159 10.37 -7.68 5.07
C ARG A 159 9.98 -6.46 5.89
N LEU A 160 9.61 -6.72 7.14
CA LEU A 160 9.05 -5.76 8.07
C LEU A 160 9.95 -5.59 9.30
N GLY A 161 9.72 -4.52 10.06
CA GLY A 161 10.36 -4.26 11.32
C GLY A 161 11.88 -4.36 11.24
N VAL A 162 12.48 -4.88 12.28
CA VAL A 162 13.92 -5.08 12.36
C VAL A 162 14.48 -5.98 11.25
N LEU A 163 13.68 -6.92 10.73
CA LEU A 163 14.12 -7.80 9.64
C LEU A 163 14.18 -7.07 8.29
N GLY A 164 13.39 -6.00 8.11
CA GLY A 164 13.33 -5.21 6.89
C GLY A 164 14.10 -3.89 6.94
N PHE A 165 14.34 -3.33 8.14
CA PHE A 165 14.80 -1.94 8.25
C PHE A 165 15.95 -1.72 9.27
N LEU A 166 16.65 -2.77 9.71
CA LEU A 166 17.80 -2.65 10.58
C LEU A 166 19.01 -2.09 9.83
N SER A 167 19.58 -0.96 10.30
CA SER A 167 20.94 -0.55 9.95
C SER A 167 21.90 -0.92 11.08
N HIS A 168 23.13 -1.24 10.72
CA HIS A 168 24.21 -1.49 11.67
C HIS A 168 25.56 -1.19 11.00
N PRO A 169 26.59 -0.67 11.72
CA PRO A 169 27.88 -0.34 11.11
C PRO A 169 28.50 -1.50 10.34
N GLN A 170 28.46 -2.72 10.87
CA GLN A 170 29.00 -3.90 10.16
C GLN A 170 28.16 -4.27 8.92
N LEU A 171 26.81 -4.12 8.96
CA LEU A 171 25.96 -4.32 7.78
C LEU A 171 26.30 -3.32 6.67
N THR A 172 26.52 -2.05 7.05
CA THR A 172 26.95 -1.02 6.12
C THR A 172 28.35 -1.30 5.57
N HIS A 173 29.26 -1.81 6.41
CA HIS A 173 30.62 -2.14 5.99
C HIS A 173 30.65 -3.32 5.00
N GLU A 174 29.87 -4.38 5.22
CA GLU A 174 29.79 -5.53 4.30
C GLU A 174 29.06 -5.21 2.98
N SER A 175 28.25 -4.14 2.95
CA SER A 175 27.53 -3.73 1.76
C SER A 175 28.45 -3.12 0.70
N PRO A 176 28.41 -3.56 -0.57
CA PRO A 176 29.18 -2.93 -1.65
C PRO A 176 28.76 -1.49 -1.91
N HIS A 177 27.58 -1.08 -1.43
CA HIS A 177 27.03 0.26 -1.57
C HIS A 177 27.23 1.12 -0.33
N ARG A 178 27.88 0.60 0.72
CA ARG A 178 28.01 1.27 2.02
C ARG A 178 26.67 1.75 2.57
N ALA A 179 25.66 0.90 2.45
CA ALA A 179 24.27 1.17 2.81
C ALA A 179 23.66 -0.02 3.55
N SER A 180 22.79 0.25 4.52
CA SER A 180 22.00 -0.75 5.25
C SER A 180 20.67 -0.14 5.71
N GLY A 181 19.67 -0.98 6.03
CA GLY A 181 18.41 -0.53 6.65
C GLY A 181 17.21 -0.40 5.73
N ASN A 182 17.34 -0.54 4.42
CA ASN A 182 16.22 -0.41 3.47
C ASN A 182 15.88 -1.73 2.77
N TYR A 183 16.03 -2.87 3.47
CA TYR A 183 15.81 -4.18 2.85
C TYR A 183 14.36 -4.39 2.44
N GLY A 184 13.38 -3.88 3.21
CA GLY A 184 11.97 -3.91 2.85
C GLY A 184 11.66 -3.12 1.56
N LEU A 185 12.27 -1.93 1.37
CA LEU A 185 12.16 -1.18 0.11
C LEU A 185 12.85 -1.92 -1.05
N MET A 186 13.99 -2.54 -0.80
CA MET A 186 14.69 -3.35 -1.82
C MET A 186 13.85 -4.56 -2.24
N ASP A 187 13.10 -5.17 -1.30
CA ASP A 187 12.17 -6.26 -1.60
C ASP A 187 11.05 -5.79 -2.53
N GLN A 188 10.48 -4.61 -2.27
CA GLN A 188 9.47 -4.01 -3.14
C GLN A 188 10.02 -3.69 -4.53
N ILE A 189 11.26 -3.18 -4.62
CA ILE A 189 11.95 -2.95 -5.91
C ILE A 189 12.13 -4.27 -6.65
N ALA A 190 12.62 -5.32 -5.98
CA ALA A 190 12.81 -6.64 -6.59
C ALA A 190 11.49 -7.26 -7.08
N ALA A 191 10.40 -7.07 -6.33
CA ALA A 191 9.06 -7.50 -6.74
C ALA A 191 8.59 -6.72 -7.99
N LEU A 192 8.81 -5.42 -8.08
CA LEU A 192 8.50 -4.62 -9.26
C LEU A 192 9.35 -5.03 -10.47
N GLU A 193 10.62 -5.31 -10.28
CA GLU A 193 11.48 -5.88 -11.32
C GLU A 193 10.99 -7.26 -11.78
N TRP A 194 10.53 -8.09 -10.84
CA TRP A 194 9.91 -9.38 -11.17
C TRP A 194 8.65 -9.18 -12.00
N VAL A 195 7.76 -8.26 -11.61
CA VAL A 195 6.55 -7.90 -12.37
C VAL A 195 6.92 -7.47 -13.78
N LYS A 196 7.88 -6.57 -13.93
CA LYS A 196 8.33 -6.09 -15.24
C LYS A 196 8.81 -7.21 -16.16
N ARG A 197 9.51 -8.20 -15.62
CA ARG A 197 10.01 -9.35 -16.40
C ARG A 197 8.94 -10.38 -16.73
N ASN A 198 7.95 -10.61 -15.84
CA ASN A 198 7.16 -11.83 -15.84
C ASN A 198 5.65 -11.63 -16.04
N ILE A 199 5.11 -10.44 -15.76
CA ILE A 199 3.66 -10.23 -15.67
C ILE A 199 2.90 -10.53 -16.98
N ALA A 200 3.59 -10.45 -18.12
CA ALA A 200 3.02 -10.82 -19.41
C ALA A 200 2.55 -12.29 -19.46
N ALA A 201 3.18 -13.20 -18.70
CA ALA A 201 2.76 -14.60 -18.61
C ALA A 201 1.37 -14.75 -17.95
N PHE A 202 0.96 -13.78 -17.17
CA PHE A 202 -0.33 -13.71 -16.48
C PHE A 202 -1.33 -12.78 -17.18
N GLY A 203 -1.01 -12.31 -18.39
CA GLY A 203 -1.88 -11.44 -19.17
C GLY A 203 -1.68 -9.94 -18.92
N GLY A 204 -0.78 -9.52 -18.03
CA GLY A 204 -0.50 -8.12 -17.75
C GLY A 204 0.43 -7.48 -18.78
N ASP A 205 0.34 -6.15 -18.92
CA ASP A 205 1.25 -5.35 -19.72
C ASP A 205 2.37 -4.76 -18.84
N PRO A 206 3.63 -5.17 -18.99
CA PRO A 206 4.75 -4.60 -18.24
C PRO A 206 5.02 -3.11 -18.53
N ALA A 207 4.41 -2.56 -19.59
CA ALA A 207 4.46 -1.13 -19.91
C ALA A 207 3.30 -0.33 -19.29
N SER A 208 2.34 -0.99 -18.63
CA SER A 208 1.18 -0.36 -17.99
C SER A 208 1.04 -0.82 -16.53
N VAL A 209 2.02 -0.47 -15.70
CA VAL A 209 2.08 -0.83 -14.28
C VAL A 209 1.77 0.39 -13.43
N THR A 210 0.72 0.29 -12.61
CA THR A 210 0.39 1.25 -11.56
C THR A 210 0.79 0.65 -10.22
N VAL A 211 1.54 1.38 -9.41
CA VAL A 211 1.80 1.00 -8.01
C VAL A 211 0.87 1.78 -7.10
N ALA A 212 0.22 1.09 -6.19
CA ALA A 212 -0.63 1.71 -5.17
C ALA A 212 -0.19 1.25 -3.78
N GLY A 213 -0.31 2.14 -2.80
CA GLY A 213 0.00 1.80 -1.41
C GLY A 213 -0.78 2.68 -0.44
N HIS A 214 -1.10 2.10 0.73
CA HIS A 214 -1.79 2.77 1.81
C HIS A 214 -0.90 2.86 3.05
N SER A 215 -1.00 3.97 3.80
CA SER A 215 -0.25 4.16 5.05
C SER A 215 1.26 4.00 4.82
N ALA A 216 1.94 3.12 5.54
CA ALA A 216 3.35 2.81 5.29
C ALA A 216 3.62 2.38 3.83
N GLY A 217 2.71 1.63 3.18
CA GLY A 217 2.83 1.30 1.77
C GLY A 217 2.74 2.53 0.85
N GLY A 218 1.95 3.54 1.23
CA GLY A 218 1.91 4.85 0.57
C GLY A 218 3.19 5.66 0.80
N GLN A 219 3.76 5.59 2.01
CA GLN A 219 5.06 6.15 2.32
C GLN A 219 6.16 5.52 1.48
N ASP A 220 6.21 4.19 1.46
CA ASP A 220 7.22 3.45 0.71
C ASP A 220 7.12 3.77 -0.79
N LEU A 221 5.90 3.80 -1.35
CA LEU A 221 5.69 4.27 -2.72
C LEU A 221 6.21 5.69 -2.93
N GLY A 222 6.02 6.59 -1.97
CA GLY A 222 6.58 7.94 -2.01
C GLY A 222 8.11 7.94 -2.09
N LEU A 223 8.76 7.06 -1.34
CA LEU A 223 10.21 6.87 -1.40
C LEU A 223 10.66 6.20 -2.71
N LEU A 224 9.89 5.23 -3.23
CA LEU A 224 10.15 4.62 -4.54
C LEU A 224 10.02 5.62 -5.68
N LEU A 225 9.08 6.57 -5.62
CA LEU A 225 8.97 7.67 -6.59
C LEU A 225 10.26 8.51 -6.64
N LEU A 226 10.95 8.65 -5.52
CA LEU A 226 12.19 9.43 -5.39
C LEU A 226 13.46 8.59 -5.60
N SER A 227 13.34 7.26 -5.53
CA SER A 227 14.50 6.36 -5.63
C SER A 227 14.97 6.19 -7.07
N PRO A 228 16.27 6.38 -7.37
CA PRO A 228 16.81 6.05 -8.67
C PRO A 228 16.71 4.55 -9.00
N ARG A 229 16.59 3.69 -7.97
CA ARG A 229 16.50 2.24 -8.11
C ARG A 229 15.16 1.76 -8.64
N ALA A 230 14.08 2.55 -8.43
CA ALA A 230 12.73 2.22 -8.91
C ALA A 230 12.37 2.88 -10.24
N ARG A 231 13.28 3.66 -10.84
CA ARG A 231 13.05 4.36 -12.11
C ARG A 231 12.63 3.41 -13.23
N GLY A 232 11.49 3.73 -13.87
CA GLY A 232 10.97 3.00 -15.02
C GLY A 232 10.38 1.61 -14.68
N LEU A 233 10.20 1.27 -13.39
CA LEU A 233 9.53 0.03 -12.98
C LEU A 233 8.01 0.16 -13.01
N PHE A 234 7.47 1.36 -12.94
CA PHE A 234 6.04 1.64 -13.01
C PHE A 234 5.77 2.93 -13.79
N THR A 235 4.53 3.11 -14.21
CA THR A 235 4.09 4.21 -15.08
C THR A 235 3.03 5.10 -14.44
N ARG A 236 2.50 4.73 -13.27
CA ARG A 236 1.52 5.50 -12.49
C ARG A 236 1.67 5.18 -11.01
N ALA A 237 1.24 6.11 -10.16
CA ALA A 237 1.29 5.95 -8.71
C ALA A 237 -0.02 6.37 -8.03
N ILE A 238 -0.44 5.62 -7.00
CA ILE A 238 -1.59 5.95 -6.13
C ILE A 238 -1.13 5.90 -4.68
N GLN A 239 -1.03 7.06 -4.03
CA GLN A 239 -0.68 7.17 -2.62
C GLN A 239 -1.94 7.44 -1.78
N GLN A 240 -2.19 6.58 -0.79
CA GLN A 240 -3.34 6.65 0.09
C GLN A 240 -2.88 6.79 1.53
N SER A 241 -3.20 7.93 2.18
CA SER A 241 -2.84 8.21 3.57
C SER A 241 -1.38 7.89 3.91
N GLY A 242 -0.45 8.24 3.01
CA GLY A 242 0.98 8.02 3.17
C GLY A 242 1.80 8.78 2.12
N THR A 243 2.88 9.40 2.56
CA THR A 243 3.83 10.15 1.72
C THR A 243 5.25 9.83 2.16
N ALA A 244 6.25 10.14 1.35
CA ALA A 244 7.65 9.90 1.69
C ALA A 244 8.01 10.48 3.07
N GLY A 245 8.27 9.62 4.07
CA GLY A 245 8.57 10.00 5.44
C GLY A 245 7.41 10.60 6.24
N PHE A 246 6.16 10.52 5.77
CA PHE A 246 5.00 11.20 6.39
C PHE A 246 5.25 12.69 6.66
N GLY A 247 5.97 13.36 5.74
CA GLY A 247 6.35 14.74 5.87
C GLY A 247 7.51 15.00 6.86
N LEU A 248 8.08 13.97 7.46
CA LEU A 248 9.31 14.03 8.25
C LEU A 248 10.49 13.48 7.42
N PRO A 249 11.70 14.02 7.59
CA PRO A 249 12.85 13.39 6.97
C PRO A 249 13.09 12.02 7.61
N PRO A 250 13.35 10.98 6.80
CA PRO A 250 13.87 9.71 7.32
C PRO A 250 15.16 9.96 8.10
N ARG A 251 15.47 9.08 9.05
CA ARG A 251 16.74 9.16 9.78
C ARG A 251 17.92 9.03 8.80
N THR A 252 19.02 9.65 9.14
CA THR A 252 20.31 9.40 8.48
C THR A 252 20.78 7.98 8.76
N LEU A 253 21.64 7.44 7.90
CA LEU A 253 22.24 6.13 8.11
C LEU A 253 22.95 6.04 9.46
N ALA A 254 23.73 7.07 9.83
CA ALA A 254 24.46 7.10 11.10
C ALA A 254 23.54 7.09 12.33
N GLU A 255 22.39 7.77 12.29
CA GLU A 255 21.38 7.71 13.36
C GLU A 255 20.75 6.32 13.46
N ASN A 256 20.46 5.71 12.34
CA ASN A 256 19.84 4.36 12.31
C ASN A 256 20.85 3.26 12.70
N GLU A 257 22.13 3.43 12.40
CA GLU A 257 23.19 2.54 12.85
C GLU A 257 23.35 2.54 14.38
N LYS A 258 23.18 3.70 15.03
CA LYS A 258 23.17 3.79 16.50
C LYS A 258 22.02 3.00 17.10
N LEU A 259 20.83 3.04 16.48
CA LEU A 259 19.69 2.22 16.89
C LEU A 259 20.00 0.72 16.72
N GLY A 260 20.67 0.33 15.63
CA GLY A 260 21.09 -1.05 15.42
C GLY A 260 22.12 -1.53 16.46
N ALA A 261 23.07 -0.70 16.84
CA ALA A 261 23.99 -1.02 17.92
C ALA A 261 23.27 -1.17 19.27
N THR A 262 22.29 -0.28 19.57
CA THR A 262 21.42 -0.41 20.75
C THR A 262 20.62 -1.71 20.71
N PHE A 263 20.09 -2.07 19.55
CA PHE A 263 19.37 -3.33 19.36
C PHE A 263 20.23 -4.56 19.66
N ALA A 264 21.49 -4.57 19.18
CA ALA A 264 22.44 -5.63 19.48
C ALA A 264 22.72 -5.71 21.00
N ALA A 265 22.86 -4.58 21.68
CA ALA A 265 23.06 -4.51 23.12
C ALA A 265 21.85 -5.05 23.92
N ILE A 266 20.61 -4.74 23.49
CA ILE A 266 19.38 -5.29 24.11
C ILE A 266 19.39 -6.82 24.06
N LEU A 267 19.89 -7.40 22.97
CA LEU A 267 20.02 -8.85 22.79
C LEU A 267 21.23 -9.45 23.53
N GLY A 268 22.07 -8.63 24.18
CA GLY A 268 23.28 -9.09 24.86
C GLY A 268 24.37 -9.59 23.89
N VAL A 269 24.31 -9.19 22.61
CA VAL A 269 25.30 -9.59 21.60
C VAL A 269 26.55 -8.74 21.76
N PRO A 270 27.75 -9.35 21.95
CA PRO A 270 29.00 -8.62 22.13
C PRO A 270 29.30 -7.68 20.94
N GLN A 271 29.92 -6.56 21.26
CA GLN A 271 30.41 -5.63 20.24
C GLN A 271 31.84 -6.06 19.79
N ASP A 272 31.89 -7.01 18.86
CA ASP A 272 33.09 -7.54 18.27
C ASP A 272 32.93 -7.69 16.75
N ASP A 273 33.96 -8.21 16.08
CA ASP A 273 33.94 -8.37 14.61
C ASP A 273 32.94 -9.41 14.12
N MET A 274 32.40 -10.25 15.00
CA MET A 274 31.40 -11.30 14.71
C MET A 274 30.00 -10.90 15.08
N GLN A 275 29.77 -9.64 15.45
CA GLN A 275 28.46 -9.19 15.99
C GLN A 275 27.30 -9.44 15.02
N ILE A 276 27.49 -9.22 13.73
CA ILE A 276 26.42 -9.43 12.73
C ILE A 276 26.16 -10.91 12.48
N GLU A 277 27.20 -11.75 12.43
CA GLU A 277 27.05 -13.20 12.33
C GLU A 277 26.29 -13.76 13.54
N THR A 278 26.62 -13.27 14.73
CA THR A 278 25.93 -13.64 15.97
C THR A 278 24.48 -13.18 15.93
N LEU A 279 24.18 -11.96 15.50
CA LEU A 279 22.81 -11.47 15.32
C LEU A 279 22.04 -12.29 14.27
N ARG A 280 22.66 -12.68 13.16
CA ARG A 280 22.06 -13.57 12.15
C ARG A 280 21.70 -14.94 12.70
N ALA A 281 22.43 -15.42 13.71
CA ALA A 281 22.15 -16.70 14.38
C ALA A 281 21.03 -16.62 15.43
N VAL A 282 20.65 -15.42 15.87
CA VAL A 282 19.54 -15.25 16.84
C VAL A 282 18.22 -15.71 16.22
N GLU A 283 17.45 -16.44 16.98
CA GLU A 283 16.10 -16.85 16.60
C GLU A 283 15.24 -15.60 16.26
N ALA A 284 14.53 -15.66 15.16
CA ALA A 284 13.82 -14.50 14.62
C ALA A 284 12.75 -13.94 15.58
N ARG A 285 12.07 -14.78 16.35
CA ARG A 285 11.08 -14.31 17.33
C ARG A 285 11.75 -13.47 18.43
N LYS A 286 12.94 -13.82 18.88
CA LYS A 286 13.71 -13.03 19.85
C LYS A 286 14.12 -11.67 19.29
N LEU A 287 14.40 -11.60 17.98
CA LEU A 287 14.64 -10.30 17.31
C LEU A 287 13.41 -9.41 17.35
N LEU A 288 12.21 -9.97 17.11
CA LEU A 288 10.96 -9.22 17.21
C LEU A 288 10.64 -8.77 18.64
N ASP A 289 10.90 -9.61 19.63
CA ASP A 289 10.71 -9.24 21.04
C ASP A 289 11.65 -8.10 21.46
N ALA A 290 12.91 -8.18 21.07
CA ALA A 290 13.90 -7.13 21.31
C ALA A 290 13.56 -5.81 20.58
N GLN A 291 12.99 -5.89 19.37
CA GLN A 291 12.51 -4.73 18.65
C GLN A 291 11.50 -3.91 19.46
N MET A 292 10.61 -4.58 20.23
CA MET A 292 9.59 -3.89 21.04
C MET A 292 10.17 -3.12 22.22
N LEU A 293 11.43 -3.38 22.58
CA LEU A 293 12.15 -2.70 23.65
C LEU A 293 12.99 -1.49 23.17
N LEU A 294 13.07 -1.34 21.85
CA LEU A 294 13.78 -0.19 21.28
C LEU A 294 12.98 1.10 21.45
N GLU A 295 13.65 2.13 21.94
CA GLU A 295 13.11 3.49 22.05
C GLU A 295 13.93 4.45 21.19
N SER A 296 13.27 5.41 20.54
CA SER A 296 13.94 6.47 19.80
C SER A 296 13.53 7.82 20.37
N PRO A 297 14.46 8.58 20.96
CA PRO A 297 14.16 9.91 21.51
C PRO A 297 13.63 10.90 20.48
N SER A 298 14.04 10.73 19.21
CA SER A 298 13.61 11.60 18.10
C SER A 298 12.19 11.31 17.61
N LEU A 299 11.59 10.21 18.05
CA LEU A 299 10.26 9.74 17.63
C LEU A 299 9.35 9.48 18.83
N ALA A 300 9.62 10.06 19.99
CA ALA A 300 8.87 9.83 21.24
C ALA A 300 7.35 9.97 21.10
N ASP A 301 6.90 10.77 20.12
CA ASP A 301 5.48 10.98 19.83
C ASP A 301 5.00 10.21 18.60
N ASN A 302 5.85 9.41 17.95
CA ASN A 302 5.53 8.72 16.72
C ASN A 302 6.19 7.33 16.65
N SER A 303 5.96 6.53 17.69
CA SER A 303 6.55 5.20 17.88
C SER A 303 6.22 4.20 16.75
N PHE A 304 5.12 4.43 16.00
CA PHE A 304 4.73 3.58 14.88
C PHE A 304 5.75 3.57 13.73
N ILE A 305 6.58 4.59 13.63
CA ILE A 305 7.51 4.77 12.52
C ILE A 305 8.96 4.52 12.94
N PHE A 306 9.15 3.78 13.98
CA PHE A 306 10.41 3.57 14.64
C PHE A 306 11.50 2.94 13.75
N LEU A 307 11.12 1.96 12.90
CA LEU A 307 12.02 1.31 11.94
C LEU A 307 11.66 1.70 10.50
N GLN A 308 11.54 2.99 10.24
CA GLN A 308 11.31 3.51 8.90
C GLN A 308 12.54 3.35 8.00
N ALA A 309 12.26 3.50 6.69
CA ALA A 309 13.30 3.72 5.70
C ALA A 309 14.30 4.79 6.15
N VAL A 310 15.54 4.61 5.78
CA VAL A 310 16.67 5.44 6.17
C VAL A 310 17.28 6.12 4.94
N MET A 311 17.80 7.33 5.11
CA MET A 311 18.64 7.98 4.09
C MET A 311 19.99 7.28 4.01
N ASP A 312 20.05 6.24 3.18
CA ASP A 312 21.22 5.38 3.04
C ASP A 312 22.17 5.80 1.89
N GLY A 313 21.77 6.82 1.12
CA GLY A 313 22.53 7.32 -0.02
C GLY A 313 22.43 6.44 -1.28
N TRP A 314 21.75 5.29 -1.22
CA TRP A 314 21.63 4.34 -2.32
C TRP A 314 20.19 4.09 -2.76
N VAL A 315 19.31 3.68 -1.86
CA VAL A 315 17.86 3.53 -2.13
C VAL A 315 17.14 4.84 -1.89
N VAL A 316 17.41 5.48 -0.75
CA VAL A 316 16.91 6.80 -0.37
C VAL A 316 18.10 7.77 -0.37
N THR A 317 18.22 8.54 -1.45
CA THR A 317 19.45 9.31 -1.75
C THR A 317 19.54 10.68 -1.07
N GLY A 318 18.49 11.09 -0.37
CA GLY A 318 18.46 12.38 0.34
C GLY A 318 17.10 12.68 0.95
N PRO A 319 16.95 13.87 1.57
CA PRO A 319 15.69 14.28 2.19
C PRO A 319 14.55 14.32 1.16
N PRO A 320 13.42 13.64 1.41
CA PRO A 320 12.33 13.54 0.44
C PRO A 320 11.77 14.91 0.02
N ALA A 321 11.64 15.85 0.97
CA ALA A 321 11.14 17.18 0.67
C ALA A 321 12.06 17.96 -0.28
N GLU A 322 13.38 17.81 -0.17
CA GLU A 322 14.35 18.41 -1.08
C GLU A 322 14.30 17.75 -2.46
N LEU A 323 14.26 16.42 -2.49
CA LEU A 323 14.15 15.66 -3.76
C LEU A 323 12.86 16.02 -4.52
N LEU A 324 11.74 16.18 -3.81
CA LEU A 324 10.48 16.66 -4.40
C LEU A 324 10.62 18.08 -4.96
N ARG A 325 11.14 19.04 -4.18
CA ARG A 325 11.31 20.45 -4.60
C ARG A 325 12.24 20.58 -5.80
N THR A 326 13.24 19.71 -5.92
CA THR A 326 14.19 19.71 -7.03
C THR A 326 13.75 18.86 -8.24
N GLY A 327 12.48 18.38 -8.25
CA GLY A 327 11.89 17.63 -9.35
C GLY A 327 12.52 16.25 -9.57
N LYS A 328 13.06 15.64 -8.53
CA LYS A 328 13.67 14.31 -8.60
C LYS A 328 12.66 13.16 -8.56
N SER A 329 11.38 13.46 -8.41
CA SER A 329 10.32 12.43 -8.47
C SER A 329 10.26 11.76 -9.85
N ALA A 330 9.84 10.49 -9.87
CA ALA A 330 9.57 9.78 -11.12
C ALA A 330 8.49 10.54 -11.93
N PRO A 331 8.67 10.74 -13.25
CA PRO A 331 7.75 11.51 -14.08
C PRO A 331 6.52 10.67 -14.48
N VAL A 332 5.64 10.41 -13.54
CA VAL A 332 4.44 9.59 -13.74
C VAL A 332 3.19 10.30 -13.20
N PRO A 333 2.00 10.07 -13.75
CA PRO A 333 0.75 10.53 -13.16
C PRO A 333 0.60 10.04 -11.72
N LEU A 334 0.10 10.93 -10.84
CA LEU A 334 -0.07 10.67 -9.41
C LEU A 334 -1.52 10.90 -8.98
N MET A 335 -2.12 9.90 -8.34
CA MET A 335 -3.32 10.06 -7.53
C MET A 335 -2.89 10.04 -6.06
N ILE A 336 -3.29 11.05 -5.27
CA ILE A 336 -2.85 11.17 -3.88
C ILE A 336 -3.96 11.72 -2.99
N GLY A 337 -4.13 11.14 -1.82
CA GLY A 337 -5.13 11.62 -0.87
C GLY A 337 -5.07 10.91 0.47
N ASN A 338 -6.07 11.21 1.28
CA ASN A 338 -6.14 10.75 2.66
C ASN A 338 -7.60 10.69 3.14
N ALA A 339 -7.83 10.02 4.27
CA ALA A 339 -9.10 10.09 4.99
C ALA A 339 -9.25 11.46 5.69
N ALA A 340 -10.48 11.89 5.90
CA ALA A 340 -10.74 13.14 6.63
C ALA A 340 -10.38 13.00 8.12
N GLN A 341 -10.60 11.82 8.69
CA GLN A 341 -10.09 11.43 10.01
C GLN A 341 -9.05 10.34 9.82
N GLU A 342 -7.93 10.49 10.48
CA GLU A 342 -6.79 9.58 10.42
C GLU A 342 -6.49 9.03 11.81
N LEU A 343 -5.27 8.62 12.10
CA LEU A 343 -4.84 8.13 13.40
C LEU A 343 -4.77 9.25 14.44
N LEU A 344 -5.17 8.97 15.70
CA LEU A 344 -5.00 9.88 16.83
C LEU A 344 -3.58 9.72 17.40
N LEU A 345 -2.60 10.34 16.76
CA LEU A 345 -1.19 10.13 17.07
C LEU A 345 -0.71 10.85 18.34
N TYR A 346 -1.37 11.97 18.74
CA TYR A 346 -0.88 12.84 19.80
C TYR A 346 -1.70 12.79 21.10
N GLY A 347 -2.65 11.88 21.21
CA GLY A 347 -3.56 11.80 22.35
C GLY A 347 -4.66 12.88 22.30
N GLY A 348 -5.17 13.32 23.44
CA GLY A 348 -6.28 14.30 23.53
C GLY A 348 -5.84 15.75 23.31
N ASP A 349 -6.78 16.71 23.48
CA ASP A 349 -6.59 18.12 23.13
C ASP A 349 -5.46 18.85 23.90
N SER A 350 -5.17 18.46 25.13
CA SER A 350 -4.01 18.98 25.85
C SER A 350 -2.69 18.58 25.19
N ALA A 351 -2.61 17.37 24.64
CA ALA A 351 -1.46 16.92 23.87
C ALA A 351 -1.42 17.61 22.50
N ALA A 352 -2.59 17.87 21.89
CA ALA A 352 -2.67 18.61 20.63
C ALA A 352 -2.06 20.02 20.74
N ARG A 353 -2.34 20.76 21.83
CA ARG A 353 -1.71 22.07 22.06
C ARG A 353 -0.18 21.99 22.12
N ARG A 354 0.36 21.01 22.84
CA ARG A 354 1.82 20.79 22.89
C ARG A 354 2.38 20.39 21.52
N ALA A 355 1.65 19.58 20.77
CA ALA A 355 2.01 19.20 19.42
C ALA A 355 2.04 20.41 18.48
N VAL A 356 1.03 21.29 18.53
CA VAL A 356 1.00 22.53 17.73
C VAL A 356 2.22 23.41 18.02
N ALA A 357 2.59 23.59 19.30
CA ALA A 357 3.78 24.38 19.66
C ALA A 357 5.06 23.80 19.03
N ARG A 358 5.23 22.48 19.07
CA ARG A 358 6.40 21.81 18.50
C ARG A 358 6.39 21.83 16.95
N ILE A 359 5.24 21.56 16.33
CA ILE A 359 5.11 21.39 14.88
C ILE A 359 5.24 22.73 14.16
N PHE A 360 4.61 23.78 14.68
CA PHE A 360 4.49 25.07 13.99
C PHE A 360 5.52 26.11 14.44
N GLY A 361 6.26 25.87 15.52
CA GLY A 361 7.34 26.76 16.00
C GLY A 361 6.93 28.21 16.03
N PRO A 362 7.61 29.11 15.26
CA PRO A 362 7.29 30.54 15.23
C PRO A 362 5.85 30.85 14.77
N SER A 363 5.20 29.99 14.07
CA SER A 363 3.82 30.14 13.59
C SER A 363 2.78 29.57 14.56
N MET A 364 3.18 29.15 15.77
CA MET A 364 2.33 28.49 16.77
C MET A 364 1.05 29.30 17.05
N ASP A 365 1.15 30.60 17.31
CA ASP A 365 -0.03 31.43 17.65
C ASP A 365 -1.05 31.49 16.51
N GLN A 366 -0.57 31.54 15.28
CA GLN A 366 -1.44 31.51 14.10
C GLN A 366 -2.09 30.14 13.95
N ALA A 367 -1.35 29.05 14.15
CA ALA A 367 -1.86 27.69 14.10
C ALA A 367 -2.90 27.46 15.21
N LEU A 368 -2.61 27.86 16.46
CA LEU A 368 -3.58 27.81 17.58
C LEU A 368 -4.89 28.53 17.23
N SER A 369 -4.78 29.70 16.58
CA SER A 369 -5.96 30.43 16.12
C SER A 369 -6.77 29.65 15.09
N LEU A 370 -6.11 29.07 14.10
CA LEU A 370 -6.76 28.30 13.02
C LEU A 370 -7.40 27.00 13.53
N TYR A 371 -6.86 26.39 14.59
CA TYR A 371 -7.44 25.24 15.25
C TYR A 371 -8.50 25.58 16.32
N GLY A 372 -8.74 26.88 16.60
CA GLY A 372 -9.65 27.31 17.66
C GLY A 372 -9.15 27.01 19.06
N LEU A 373 -7.84 26.89 19.25
CA LEU A 373 -7.22 26.54 20.52
C LEU A 373 -6.71 27.73 21.30
N ARG A 374 -6.95 28.99 20.89
CA ARG A 374 -6.59 30.19 21.66
C ARG A 374 -7.34 30.23 22.98
N ASP A 375 -6.76 30.90 23.95
CA ASP A 375 -7.38 31.26 25.23
C ASP A 375 -7.90 30.10 26.09
N GLY A 376 -7.33 28.90 25.91
CA GLY A 376 -7.74 27.71 26.66
C GLY A 376 -9.07 27.11 26.22
N THR A 377 -9.69 27.63 25.16
CA THR A 377 -10.93 27.10 24.59
C THR A 377 -10.73 25.71 23.95
N GLN A 378 -11.76 24.88 23.99
CA GLN A 378 -11.82 23.62 23.30
C GLN A 378 -12.99 23.71 22.31
N PRO A 379 -12.72 23.77 21.01
CA PRO A 379 -13.79 23.79 20.02
C PRO A 379 -14.54 22.45 20.01
N PRO A 380 -15.81 22.43 19.62
CA PRO A 380 -16.53 21.19 19.39
C PRO A 380 -15.87 20.37 18.28
N ASP A 381 -16.06 19.06 18.30
CA ASP A 381 -15.60 18.17 17.25
C ASP A 381 -16.22 18.56 15.91
N ASP A 382 -15.39 18.63 14.87
CA ASP A 382 -15.84 18.79 13.50
C ASP A 382 -16.48 17.48 13.02
N PRO A 383 -17.70 17.50 12.43
CA PRO A 383 -18.38 16.26 12.02
C PRO A 383 -17.64 15.47 10.95
N ILE A 384 -16.77 16.13 10.16
CA ILE A 384 -15.98 15.47 9.10
C ILE A 384 -14.54 15.24 9.57
N LEU A 385 -13.90 16.25 10.17
CA LEU A 385 -12.47 16.21 10.51
C LEU A 385 -12.19 15.65 11.91
N GLY A 386 -13.23 15.43 12.72
CA GLY A 386 -13.11 14.92 14.09
C GLY A 386 -12.63 15.95 15.09
N SER A 387 -12.13 15.48 16.24
CA SER A 387 -11.60 16.33 17.30
C SER A 387 -10.40 17.14 16.82
N THR A 388 -10.12 18.24 17.53
CA THR A 388 -8.93 19.08 17.21
C THR A 388 -7.63 18.27 17.26
N ALA A 389 -7.53 17.31 18.18
CA ALA A 389 -6.37 16.43 18.28
C ALA A 389 -6.21 15.55 17.02
N MET A 390 -7.33 15.02 16.48
CA MET A 390 -7.31 14.29 15.20
C MET A 390 -6.94 15.20 14.03
N GLN A 391 -7.47 16.43 14.01
CA GLN A 391 -7.15 17.40 12.96
C GLN A 391 -5.67 17.74 12.93
N VAL A 392 -5.06 18.01 14.10
CA VAL A 392 -3.62 18.31 14.21
C VAL A 392 -2.80 17.11 13.72
N ALA A 393 -3.11 15.90 14.16
CA ALA A 393 -2.40 14.69 13.74
C ALA A 393 -2.55 14.42 12.23
N ALA A 394 -3.76 14.55 11.71
CA ALA A 394 -4.04 14.34 10.30
C ALA A 394 -3.39 15.41 9.40
N ASP A 395 -3.40 16.67 9.82
CA ASP A 395 -2.77 17.75 9.06
C ASP A 395 -1.25 17.60 9.06
N ASP A 396 -0.65 17.26 10.20
CA ASP A 396 0.79 17.11 10.35
C ASP A 396 1.35 15.92 9.56
N THR A 397 0.73 14.75 9.70
CA THR A 397 1.31 13.48 9.22
C THR A 397 0.83 13.10 7.82
N PHE A 398 -0.42 13.42 7.45
CA PHE A 398 -1.03 12.91 6.22
C PHE A 398 -1.41 14.03 5.25
N ARG A 399 -2.23 14.99 5.68
CA ARG A 399 -2.92 15.91 4.78
C ARG A 399 -2.02 16.97 4.17
N CYS A 400 -1.21 17.64 5.00
CA CYS A 400 -0.28 18.66 4.50
C CYS A 400 0.95 18.06 3.78
N PRO A 401 1.52 16.92 4.21
CA PRO A 401 2.50 16.22 3.40
C PRO A 401 1.96 15.78 2.03
N ALA A 402 0.70 15.34 1.94
CA ALA A 402 0.06 15.03 0.66
C ALA A 402 -0.13 16.27 -0.21
N GLU A 403 -0.51 17.41 0.39
CA GLU A 403 -0.59 18.71 -0.29
C GLU A 403 0.78 19.12 -0.86
N PHE A 404 1.82 19.04 -0.03
CA PHE A 404 3.18 19.37 -0.46
C PHE A 404 3.64 18.48 -1.62
N THR A 405 3.42 17.16 -1.51
CA THR A 405 3.77 16.20 -2.56
C THR A 405 3.02 16.49 -3.85
N ALA A 406 1.71 16.74 -3.78
CA ALA A 406 0.88 17.08 -4.93
C ALA A 406 1.36 18.36 -5.62
N ALA A 407 1.67 19.40 -4.84
CA ALA A 407 2.16 20.67 -5.37
C ALA A 407 3.52 20.54 -6.06
N ALA A 408 4.46 19.84 -5.42
CA ALA A 408 5.80 19.63 -5.98
C ALA A 408 5.75 18.78 -7.26
N HIS A 409 4.95 17.73 -7.27
CA HIS A 409 4.79 16.84 -8.43
C HIS A 409 4.12 17.57 -9.63
N ALA A 410 3.08 18.37 -9.35
CA ALA A 410 2.45 19.21 -10.37
C ALA A 410 3.39 20.31 -10.88
N ALA A 411 4.20 20.93 -10.01
CA ALA A 411 5.20 21.92 -10.43
C ALA A 411 6.29 21.31 -11.33
N ALA A 412 6.58 20.02 -11.18
CA ALA A 412 7.43 19.25 -12.08
C ALA A 412 6.74 18.87 -13.43
N GLY A 413 5.53 19.38 -13.68
CA GLY A 413 4.79 19.16 -14.92
C GLY A 413 4.05 17.83 -15.02
N GLN A 414 3.89 17.11 -13.92
CA GLN A 414 3.21 15.82 -13.93
C GLN A 414 1.73 15.96 -13.56
N PRO A 415 0.82 15.18 -14.19
CA PRO A 415 -0.59 15.17 -13.82
C PRO A 415 -0.79 14.64 -12.39
N VAL A 416 -1.60 15.37 -11.61
CA VAL A 416 -1.93 15.00 -10.22
C VAL A 416 -3.42 15.11 -10.00
N TRP A 417 -4.00 14.13 -9.31
CA TRP A 417 -5.36 14.15 -8.82
C TRP A 417 -5.36 13.94 -7.31
N ARG A 418 -5.93 14.88 -6.57
CA ARG A 418 -5.99 14.83 -5.12
C ARG A 418 -7.38 14.45 -4.64
N PHE A 419 -7.48 13.67 -3.54
CA PHE A 419 -8.77 13.31 -2.93
C PHE A 419 -8.75 13.45 -1.41
N GLN A 420 -9.96 13.51 -0.83
CA GLN A 420 -10.19 13.30 0.60
C GLN A 420 -11.41 12.39 0.77
N MET A 421 -11.27 11.34 1.58
CA MET A 421 -12.37 10.45 1.96
C MET A 421 -13.11 11.03 3.14
N GLU A 422 -14.36 11.44 2.93
CA GLU A 422 -15.26 12.07 3.92
C GLU A 422 -16.45 11.17 4.28
N ARG A 423 -16.29 9.87 4.02
CA ARG A 423 -17.32 8.87 4.32
C ARG A 423 -16.71 7.70 5.09
N ALA A 424 -17.44 7.29 6.16
CA ALA A 424 -17.07 6.10 6.91
C ALA A 424 -17.24 4.83 6.06
N ALA A 425 -16.41 3.83 6.30
CA ALA A 425 -16.56 2.53 5.69
C ALA A 425 -17.91 1.89 6.10
N PRO A 426 -18.51 1.02 5.27
CA PRO A 426 -19.76 0.37 5.61
C PRO A 426 -19.70 -0.35 6.94
N GLY A 427 -20.66 -0.04 7.83
CA GLY A 427 -20.72 -0.60 9.19
C GLY A 427 -19.84 0.13 10.23
N GLN A 428 -19.09 1.15 9.83
CA GLN A 428 -18.31 1.99 10.74
C GLN A 428 -19.11 3.24 11.13
N ALA A 429 -18.97 3.65 12.40
CA ALA A 429 -19.65 4.84 12.91
C ALA A 429 -18.96 6.15 12.51
N ARG A 430 -17.70 6.09 12.15
CA ARG A 430 -16.87 7.26 11.81
C ARG A 430 -15.91 6.97 10.67
N ILE A 431 -15.41 8.04 10.07
CA ILE A 431 -14.29 7.96 9.13
C ILE A 431 -13.03 7.62 9.93
N ASP A 432 -12.18 6.77 9.40
CA ASP A 432 -10.89 6.44 9.99
C ASP A 432 -9.82 6.17 8.91
N HIS A 433 -8.63 5.87 9.38
CA HIS A 433 -7.47 5.57 8.55
C HIS A 433 -7.71 4.33 7.67
N GLY A 434 -7.82 4.53 6.34
CA GLY A 434 -8.10 3.47 5.38
C GLY A 434 -9.58 3.23 5.08
N SER A 435 -10.47 4.13 5.48
CA SER A 435 -11.92 4.01 5.17
C SER A 435 -12.21 3.79 3.68
N GLU A 436 -11.39 4.36 2.79
CA GLU A 436 -11.56 4.21 1.34
C GLU A 436 -11.23 2.80 0.83
N LEU A 437 -10.39 2.03 1.54
CA LEU A 437 -9.94 0.71 1.08
C LEU A 437 -11.09 -0.27 0.91
N THR A 438 -12.08 -0.23 1.82
CA THR A 438 -13.27 -1.07 1.72
C THR A 438 -14.08 -0.78 0.47
N PHE A 439 -14.13 0.48 0.03
CA PHE A 439 -14.84 0.85 -1.20
C PHE A 439 -14.06 0.45 -2.46
N ILE A 440 -12.73 0.43 -2.41
CA ILE A 440 -11.89 0.09 -3.56
C ILE A 440 -11.75 -1.43 -3.71
N PHE A 441 -11.47 -2.15 -2.63
CA PHE A 441 -11.06 -3.56 -2.64
C PHE A 441 -12.17 -4.55 -2.19
N ASP A 442 -13.37 -4.08 -1.91
CA ASP A 442 -14.46 -4.95 -1.51
C ASP A 442 -14.82 -5.95 -2.63
N ASN A 443 -14.86 -7.23 -2.28
CA ASN A 443 -15.23 -8.34 -3.16
C ASN A 443 -16.72 -8.71 -3.11
N ARG A 444 -17.52 -8.04 -2.25
CA ARG A 444 -18.98 -8.26 -2.20
C ARG A 444 -19.62 -7.82 -3.51
N PRO A 445 -20.69 -8.49 -3.97
CA PRO A 445 -21.46 -8.04 -5.12
C PRO A 445 -21.89 -6.57 -4.96
N LEU A 446 -21.78 -5.79 -6.05
CA LEU A 446 -22.19 -4.39 -6.06
C LEU A 446 -23.71 -4.29 -5.84
N ASN A 447 -24.15 -3.93 -4.65
CA ASN A 447 -25.53 -3.54 -4.41
C ASN A 447 -25.66 -2.02 -4.55
N ILE A 448 -25.96 -1.56 -5.75
CA ILE A 448 -26.04 -0.13 -6.10
C ILE A 448 -27.08 0.60 -5.23
N ALA A 449 -28.11 -0.07 -4.77
CA ALA A 449 -29.16 0.52 -3.93
C ALA A 449 -28.68 0.88 -2.51
N VAL A 450 -27.64 0.17 -2.02
CA VAL A 450 -27.12 0.36 -0.65
C VAL A 450 -25.84 1.21 -0.63
N ASP A 451 -25.12 1.30 -1.75
CA ASP A 451 -23.75 1.80 -1.78
C ASP A 451 -23.38 2.61 -3.04
N GLY A 452 -24.20 3.63 -3.35
CA GLY A 452 -24.04 4.45 -4.57
C GLY A 452 -22.64 5.09 -4.77
N VAL A 453 -21.83 5.23 -3.71
CA VAL A 453 -20.47 5.80 -3.77
C VAL A 453 -19.43 4.78 -4.17
N ARG A 454 -19.59 3.50 -3.79
CA ARG A 454 -18.61 2.44 -4.05
C ARG A 454 -18.34 2.21 -5.54
N PRO A 455 -19.35 2.06 -6.41
CA PRO A 455 -19.11 1.91 -7.84
C PRO A 455 -18.38 3.10 -8.46
N LEU A 456 -18.69 4.32 -7.97
CA LEU A 456 -18.03 5.54 -8.43
C LEU A 456 -16.56 5.55 -8.02
N LEU A 457 -16.25 5.26 -6.76
CA LEU A 457 -14.87 5.23 -6.26
C LEU A 457 -14.04 4.20 -7.02
N GLN A 458 -14.51 2.96 -7.15
CA GLN A 458 -13.82 1.93 -7.93
C GLN A 458 -13.61 2.36 -9.39
N SER A 459 -14.59 3.04 -10.01
CA SER A 459 -14.47 3.46 -11.41
C SER A 459 -13.37 4.49 -11.60
N TYR A 460 -13.19 5.45 -10.68
CA TYR A 460 -12.07 6.38 -10.73
C TYR A 460 -10.71 5.65 -10.63
N TRP A 461 -10.58 4.69 -9.71
CA TRP A 461 -9.36 3.89 -9.58
C TRP A 461 -9.09 3.06 -10.83
N VAL A 462 -10.10 2.38 -11.36
CA VAL A 462 -10.01 1.58 -12.58
C VAL A 462 -9.57 2.46 -13.76
N ASN A 463 -10.21 3.60 -13.97
CA ASN A 463 -9.85 4.53 -15.06
C ASN A 463 -8.40 5.01 -14.92
N PHE A 464 -7.98 5.39 -13.71
CA PHE A 464 -6.62 5.84 -13.48
C PHE A 464 -5.60 4.71 -13.74
N ILE A 465 -5.87 3.49 -13.28
CA ILE A 465 -5.01 2.33 -13.52
C ILE A 465 -4.91 2.02 -15.02
N GLN A 466 -6.01 2.17 -15.77
CA GLN A 466 -6.07 1.90 -17.20
C GLN A 466 -5.42 3.02 -18.03
N HIS A 467 -5.71 4.28 -17.71
CA HIS A 467 -5.45 5.41 -18.59
C HIS A 467 -4.53 6.48 -18.01
N GLY A 468 -4.30 6.50 -16.68
CA GLY A 468 -3.58 7.57 -15.98
C GLY A 468 -4.41 8.83 -15.74
N ASP A 469 -5.71 8.78 -16.03
CA ASP A 469 -6.71 9.80 -15.73
C ASP A 469 -7.89 9.11 -15.01
N PRO A 470 -8.33 9.57 -13.82
CA PRO A 470 -9.44 8.96 -13.10
C PRO A 470 -10.80 9.24 -13.74
N ASN A 471 -10.92 10.24 -14.61
CA ASN A 471 -12.18 10.64 -15.22
C ASN A 471 -12.67 9.61 -16.26
N GLY A 472 -13.99 9.56 -16.46
CA GLY A 472 -14.60 8.68 -17.44
C GLY A 472 -16.10 8.93 -17.57
N PRO A 473 -16.75 8.27 -18.55
CA PRO A 473 -18.18 8.45 -18.79
C PRO A 473 -19.03 8.18 -17.55
N GLY A 474 -19.99 9.06 -17.29
CA GLY A 474 -20.93 8.91 -16.18
C GLY A 474 -20.38 9.23 -14.78
N LEU A 475 -19.10 9.63 -14.67
CA LEU A 475 -18.52 10.07 -13.41
C LEU A 475 -18.56 11.60 -13.29
N PRO A 476 -18.84 12.16 -12.09
CA PRO A 476 -18.56 13.55 -11.80
C PRO A 476 -17.11 13.90 -12.10
N GLN A 477 -16.88 15.09 -12.67
CA GLN A 477 -15.55 15.51 -13.07
C GLN A 477 -14.61 15.63 -11.85
N TRP A 478 -13.51 14.91 -11.85
CA TRP A 478 -12.40 15.08 -10.92
C TRP A 478 -11.37 16.04 -11.54
N PRO A 479 -11.32 17.30 -11.08
CA PRO A 479 -10.37 18.26 -11.64
C PRO A 479 -8.94 17.88 -11.27
N ALA A 480 -8.02 18.00 -12.21
CA ALA A 480 -6.61 17.85 -11.92
C ALA A 480 -6.14 18.91 -10.91
N TYR A 481 -5.23 18.53 -10.04
CA TYR A 481 -4.59 19.47 -9.11
C TYR A 481 -3.79 20.52 -9.89
N GLY A 482 -3.92 21.77 -9.52
CA GLY A 482 -3.26 22.86 -10.22
C GLY A 482 -3.29 24.14 -9.40
N GLY A 483 -3.22 25.30 -10.05
CA GLY A 483 -3.19 26.61 -9.37
C GLY A 483 -4.35 26.85 -8.39
N LYS A 484 -5.50 26.21 -8.62
CA LYS A 484 -6.65 26.24 -7.68
C LYS A 484 -6.53 25.23 -6.54
N ARG A 485 -5.52 24.36 -6.52
CA ARG A 485 -5.32 23.29 -5.53
C ARG A 485 -6.58 22.42 -5.39
N ALA A 486 -7.12 21.96 -6.55
CA ALA A 486 -8.34 21.21 -6.63
C ALA A 486 -8.21 19.81 -6.02
N TYR A 487 -9.29 19.31 -5.45
CA TYR A 487 -9.40 17.93 -4.96
C TYR A 487 -10.84 17.43 -5.08
N LEU A 488 -11.02 16.11 -5.06
CA LEU A 488 -12.32 15.47 -4.99
C LEU A 488 -12.58 14.98 -3.56
N ALA A 489 -13.66 15.47 -2.94
CA ALA A 489 -14.16 14.97 -1.67
C ALA A 489 -15.15 13.84 -1.93
N PHE A 490 -14.93 12.66 -1.36
CA PHE A 490 -15.88 11.55 -1.40
C PHE A 490 -16.78 11.64 -0.17
N THR A 491 -17.90 12.37 -0.31
CA THR A 491 -18.84 12.66 0.76
C THR A 491 -19.91 11.58 0.93
N GLN A 492 -20.79 11.73 1.92
CA GLN A 492 -21.97 10.86 2.07
C GLN A 492 -22.90 10.95 0.84
N SER A 493 -22.98 12.11 0.19
CA SER A 493 -23.83 12.35 -0.97
C SER A 493 -23.19 11.95 -2.31
N GLY A 494 -21.88 11.68 -2.31
CA GLY A 494 -21.11 11.35 -3.50
C GLY A 494 -19.87 12.21 -3.66
N PRO A 495 -19.17 12.09 -4.82
CA PRO A 495 -17.96 12.85 -5.09
C PRO A 495 -18.27 14.32 -5.39
N GLU A 496 -17.57 15.24 -4.74
CA GLU A 496 -17.69 16.70 -4.88
C GLU A 496 -16.33 17.33 -5.17
N ALA A 497 -16.22 18.09 -6.24
CA ALA A 497 -15.01 18.85 -6.57
C ALA A 497 -14.90 20.09 -5.66
N ARG A 498 -13.79 20.21 -4.96
CA ARG A 498 -13.47 21.31 -4.05
C ARG A 498 -12.05 21.82 -4.27
N THR A 499 -11.66 22.88 -3.56
CA THR A 499 -10.34 23.52 -3.70
C THR A 499 -9.73 23.83 -2.35
N ALA A 500 -8.39 23.95 -2.30
CA ALA A 500 -7.63 24.50 -1.19
C ALA A 500 -7.87 23.79 0.16
N LEU A 501 -7.86 22.43 0.16
CA LEU A 501 -8.03 21.61 1.35
C LEU A 501 -7.05 22.01 2.44
N ARG A 502 -7.55 22.56 3.57
CA ARG A 502 -6.75 22.99 4.74
C ARG A 502 -5.59 23.93 4.38
N ALA A 503 -5.73 24.69 3.30
CA ALA A 503 -4.66 25.54 2.78
C ALA A 503 -4.03 26.51 3.81
N PRO A 504 -4.78 27.19 4.70
CA PRO A 504 -4.19 28.07 5.71
C PRO A 504 -3.23 27.34 6.67
N ILE A 505 -3.63 26.15 7.15
CA ILE A 505 -2.81 25.34 8.05
C ILE A 505 -1.57 24.79 7.33
N CYS A 506 -1.77 24.21 6.14
CA CYS A 506 -0.67 23.61 5.40
C CYS A 506 0.38 24.65 4.95
N ALA A 507 -0.04 25.91 4.74
CA ALA A 507 0.89 26.99 4.44
C ALA A 507 1.79 27.38 5.62
N LEU A 508 1.35 27.12 6.86
CA LEU A 508 2.17 27.37 8.06
C LEU A 508 3.19 26.24 8.33
N LEU A 509 2.93 25.05 7.84
CA LEU A 509 3.86 23.93 7.97
C LEU A 509 5.06 24.16 7.03
N GLN A 510 5.98 25.00 7.47
CA GLN A 510 7.28 25.18 6.83
C GLN A 510 8.13 23.94 7.13
N ARG A 511 7.98 22.89 6.31
CA ARG A 511 8.91 21.76 6.37
C ARG A 511 10.03 21.98 5.37
N PRO A 512 11.29 21.87 5.83
CA PRO A 512 12.46 22.04 4.98
C PRO A 512 12.54 20.98 3.86
#